data_24f1ac34d65cf847070e8267a3c1da55
#
_entry.id   24f1ac34d65cf847070e8267a3c1da55
#
_cell.length_a   1.000
_cell.length_b   1.000
_cell.length_c   1.000
_cell.angle_alpha   90.00
_cell.angle_beta   90.00
_cell.angle_gamma   90.00
#
_symmetry.space_group_name_H-M   'P 1'
#
loop_
_entity.id
_entity.type
_entity.pdbx_description
1 polymer ?
#
loop_
_entity_poly.entity_id
_entity_poly.type
_entity_poly.pdbx_seq_one_letter_code
_entity_poly.pdbx_strand_id
1 'polypeptide(L)'
;MPPAPPPPMSARVRQLCDDALAHLVPGPGRTMVEQVRAKLSVPLTITVAGGVSSGKSTLVNALLGQRIAAVDAGECTRVVTEFRYGNPERVEVVGTDGVVDVLGLARGRMPEHLGRPTDEISSVVVYLSNALLNHVAVVDTPGLNTVTEVNEETTSNFLGISGREGELTAGAVSRADALVFLLPLLRQSDADALRGFSKLFGGSTLSSASSVAVLSKVDRLAKGGDPMLAAAPIAGRVAAELRGVVSGVIPVIGLLAETAQAAVFTEADALALAAVAAVDDPLDRDDMLLTSDDFLGFDGLDLERSQRARLLSMLDLYGLKVAVRATDGGARTASDFLKVFDEASGFASLREVVVQRFAGQSEVFKAHAAMNDLRRASYLRNDPANLRALRALRSPLEKIELDPALHGLRLLEVAQAVAAGTLALPESLLADVLALTAAPDPRSVVGVVAGRSSEAAAAGAKRWAAWENDPRRSPVESRLARVMKEGYEMMWSEFDEVAR
;
A
#
# COMPACT_ATOMS: atom_id res chain seq x y z
N MET A 1 17.89 38.32 3.42
CA MET A 1 17.27 37.19 2.65
C MET A 1 16.95 36.10 3.65
N PRO A 2 15.74 35.54 3.64
CA PRO A 2 15.49 34.35 4.44
C PRO A 2 16.47 33.23 4.02
N PRO A 3 16.91 32.39 4.96
CA PRO A 3 17.78 31.26 4.62
C PRO A 3 17.08 30.36 3.59
N ALA A 4 17.86 29.81 2.65
CA ALA A 4 17.32 28.87 1.69
C ALA A 4 16.67 27.69 2.42
N PRO A 5 15.53 27.17 1.93
CA PRO A 5 14.91 26.02 2.56
C PRO A 5 15.90 24.84 2.62
N PRO A 6 15.89 24.05 3.69
CA PRO A 6 16.78 22.89 3.79
C PRO A 6 16.55 21.94 2.59
N PRO A 7 17.59 21.25 2.11
CA PRO A 7 17.45 20.31 0.99
C PRO A 7 16.47 19.19 1.36
N PRO A 8 15.79 18.60 0.36
CA PRO A 8 14.90 17.46 0.57
C PRO A 8 15.57 16.36 1.39
N MET A 9 14.79 15.64 2.19
CA MET A 9 15.31 14.61 3.11
C MET A 9 16.10 13.52 2.36
N SER A 10 15.57 13.06 1.21
CA SER A 10 16.23 12.10 0.33
C SER A 10 17.58 12.59 -0.18
N ALA A 11 17.73 13.90 -0.46
CA ALA A 11 18.99 14.50 -0.88
C ALA A 11 20.02 14.50 0.25
N ARG A 12 19.61 14.74 1.50
CA ARG A 12 20.48 14.66 2.68
C ARG A 12 21.01 13.25 2.93
N VAL A 13 20.12 12.24 2.81
CA VAL A 13 20.52 10.84 2.96
C VAL A 13 21.39 10.40 1.78
N ARG A 14 21.12 10.89 0.56
CA ARG A 14 21.99 10.63 -0.61
C ARG A 14 23.39 11.18 -0.40
N GLN A 15 23.51 12.42 0.09
CA GLN A 15 24.82 13.00 0.42
C GLN A 15 25.56 12.13 1.42
N LEU A 16 24.87 11.60 2.45
CA LEU A 16 25.49 10.68 3.40
C LEU A 16 26.00 9.38 2.74
N CYS A 17 25.25 8.86 1.74
CA CYS A 17 25.73 7.72 0.94
C CYS A 17 26.98 8.08 0.14
N ASP A 18 27.01 9.26 -0.52
CA ASP A 18 28.15 9.73 -1.31
C ASP A 18 29.40 9.90 -0.43
N ASP A 19 29.25 10.52 0.73
CA ASP A 19 30.33 10.70 1.71
C ASP A 19 30.89 9.34 2.20
N ALA A 20 29.99 8.36 2.45
CA ALA A 20 30.41 7.04 2.86
C ALA A 20 31.15 6.29 1.73
N LEU A 21 30.62 6.35 0.50
CA LEU A 21 31.19 5.66 -0.67
C LEU A 21 32.62 6.17 -1.02
N ALA A 22 32.94 7.43 -0.69
CA ALA A 22 34.28 7.96 -0.85
C ALA A 22 35.32 7.24 0.02
N HIS A 23 34.90 6.57 1.11
CA HIS A 23 35.76 5.89 2.07
C HIS A 23 35.64 4.39 2.08
N LEU A 24 34.66 3.82 1.35
CA LEU A 24 34.39 2.37 1.29
C LEU A 24 35.17 1.74 0.13
N VAL A 25 35.88 0.65 0.43
CA VAL A 25 36.50 -0.23 -0.58
C VAL A 25 35.51 -1.32 -1.04
N PRO A 26 35.76 -1.98 -2.21
CA PRO A 26 34.88 -3.04 -2.67
C PRO A 26 34.58 -4.09 -1.60
N GLY A 27 33.31 -4.40 -1.38
CA GLY A 27 32.85 -5.33 -0.38
C GLY A 27 31.34 -5.24 -0.11
N PRO A 28 30.76 -6.12 0.72
CA PRO A 28 29.32 -6.16 0.99
C PRO A 28 28.76 -4.83 1.49
N GLY A 29 29.47 -4.13 2.35
CA GLY A 29 29.03 -2.85 2.89
C GLY A 29 28.96 -1.76 1.83
N ARG A 30 29.96 -1.69 0.91
CA ARG A 30 29.93 -0.79 -0.23
C ARG A 30 28.73 -1.07 -1.12
N THR A 31 28.51 -2.34 -1.47
CA THR A 31 27.37 -2.75 -2.30
C THR A 31 26.04 -2.33 -1.67
N MET A 32 25.86 -2.51 -0.36
CA MET A 32 24.64 -2.06 0.33
C MET A 32 24.46 -0.53 0.22
N VAL A 33 25.50 0.26 0.44
CA VAL A 33 25.40 1.73 0.37
C VAL A 33 25.11 2.19 -1.06
N GLU A 34 25.71 1.55 -2.08
CA GLU A 34 25.42 1.81 -3.50
C GLU A 34 23.96 1.50 -3.84
N GLN A 35 23.41 0.39 -3.35
CA GLN A 35 22.00 0.03 -3.53
C GLN A 35 21.05 1.05 -2.89
N VAL A 36 21.36 1.49 -1.66
CA VAL A 36 20.58 2.53 -0.97
C VAL A 36 20.62 3.84 -1.76
N ARG A 37 21.79 4.25 -2.22
CA ARG A 37 21.97 5.45 -3.04
C ARG A 37 21.15 5.38 -4.33
N ALA A 38 21.15 4.23 -5.02
CA ALA A 38 20.38 4.00 -6.24
C ALA A 38 18.88 4.12 -5.97
N LYS A 39 18.36 3.49 -4.90
CA LYS A 39 16.96 3.60 -4.48
C LYS A 39 16.51 5.06 -4.26
N LEU A 40 17.37 5.93 -3.71
CA LEU A 40 17.05 7.34 -3.50
C LEU A 40 16.90 8.15 -4.80
N SER A 41 17.34 7.62 -5.93
CA SER A 41 17.31 8.29 -7.24
C SER A 41 16.10 7.95 -8.10
N VAL A 42 15.31 6.97 -7.71
CA VAL A 42 14.07 6.55 -8.41
C VAL A 42 12.83 7.00 -7.63
N PRO A 43 11.63 7.09 -8.23
CA PRO A 43 10.40 7.38 -7.49
C PRO A 43 10.14 6.35 -6.38
N LEU A 44 9.30 6.72 -5.39
CA LEU A 44 8.86 5.78 -4.34
C LEU A 44 8.13 4.61 -4.99
N THR A 45 8.52 3.39 -4.63
CA THR A 45 7.94 2.17 -5.20
C THR A 45 6.86 1.60 -4.30
N ILE A 46 5.62 1.58 -4.81
CA ILE A 46 4.47 0.94 -4.15
C ILE A 46 4.27 -0.44 -4.76
N THR A 47 4.48 -1.49 -4.00
CA THR A 47 4.25 -2.85 -4.45
C THR A 47 2.86 -3.33 -4.06
N VAL A 48 2.12 -3.86 -5.04
CA VAL A 48 0.81 -4.49 -4.85
C VAL A 48 1.02 -6.00 -4.84
N ALA A 49 0.77 -6.63 -3.70
CA ALA A 49 0.99 -8.06 -3.49
C ALA A 49 -0.25 -8.74 -2.93
N GLY A 50 -0.32 -10.07 -3.04
CA GLY A 50 -1.44 -10.88 -2.54
C GLY A 50 -1.57 -12.21 -3.28
N GLY A 51 -2.48 -13.06 -2.86
CA GLY A 51 -2.73 -14.38 -3.43
C GLY A 51 -3.14 -14.35 -4.91
N VAL A 52 -3.09 -15.51 -5.55
CA VAL A 52 -3.66 -15.68 -6.90
C VAL A 52 -5.14 -15.29 -6.89
N SER A 53 -5.58 -14.62 -7.94
CA SER A 53 -6.96 -14.14 -8.08
C SER A 53 -7.47 -13.24 -6.94
N SER A 54 -6.58 -12.60 -6.17
CA SER A 54 -6.99 -11.64 -5.12
C SER A 54 -7.49 -10.30 -5.67
N GLY A 55 -7.29 -10.01 -6.96
CA GLY A 55 -7.70 -8.76 -7.61
C GLY A 55 -6.58 -7.71 -7.69
N LYS A 56 -5.30 -8.10 -7.63
CA LYS A 56 -4.14 -7.19 -7.70
C LYS A 56 -4.17 -6.32 -8.95
N SER A 57 -4.18 -6.94 -10.14
CA SER A 57 -4.16 -6.21 -11.42
C SER A 57 -5.40 -5.33 -11.60
N THR A 58 -6.58 -5.78 -11.13
CA THR A 58 -7.79 -4.97 -11.09
C THR A 58 -7.62 -3.72 -10.21
N LEU A 59 -7.00 -3.89 -9.04
CA LEU A 59 -6.71 -2.76 -8.15
C LEU A 59 -5.66 -1.82 -8.73
N VAL A 60 -4.61 -2.36 -9.37
CA VAL A 60 -3.60 -1.57 -10.08
C VAL A 60 -4.25 -0.75 -11.20
N ASN A 61 -5.16 -1.34 -11.99
CA ASN A 61 -5.92 -0.63 -13.01
C ASN A 61 -6.75 0.52 -12.41
N ALA A 62 -7.41 0.29 -11.27
CA ALA A 62 -8.15 1.34 -10.56
C ALA A 62 -7.21 2.47 -10.09
N LEU A 63 -6.03 2.15 -9.54
CA LEU A 63 -5.03 3.14 -9.10
C LEU A 63 -4.48 3.96 -10.27
N LEU A 64 -4.25 3.33 -11.42
CA LEU A 64 -3.74 3.96 -12.63
C LEU A 64 -4.84 4.69 -13.43
N GLY A 65 -6.11 4.46 -13.13
CA GLY A 65 -7.24 5.05 -13.87
C GLY A 65 -7.37 4.54 -15.30
N GLN A 66 -6.81 3.37 -15.62
CA GLN A 66 -6.89 2.75 -16.96
C GLN A 66 -6.67 1.23 -16.88
N ARG A 67 -7.34 0.47 -17.75
CA ARG A 67 -7.16 -0.98 -17.90
C ARG A 67 -5.89 -1.32 -18.67
N ILE A 68 -4.75 -1.29 -18.01
CA ILE A 68 -3.42 -1.54 -18.58
C ILE A 68 -2.82 -2.87 -18.08
N ALA A 69 -2.94 -3.16 -16.78
CA ALA A 69 -2.48 -4.43 -16.23
C ALA A 69 -3.39 -5.57 -16.70
N ALA A 70 -2.79 -6.70 -17.08
CA ALA A 70 -3.52 -7.88 -17.49
C ALA A 70 -4.30 -8.48 -16.31
N VAL A 71 -5.62 -8.65 -16.47
CA VAL A 71 -6.49 -9.19 -15.43
C VAL A 71 -6.71 -10.70 -15.60
N ASP A 72 -6.61 -11.20 -16.84
CA ASP A 72 -6.77 -12.61 -17.17
C ASP A 72 -5.46 -13.39 -17.02
N ALA A 73 -5.53 -14.73 -16.93
CA ALA A 73 -4.41 -15.64 -16.71
C ALA A 73 -3.42 -15.72 -17.88
N GLY A 74 -3.04 -14.57 -18.46
CA GLY A 74 -2.06 -14.44 -19.54
C GLY A 74 -0.61 -14.46 -19.04
N GLU A 75 0.33 -14.44 -19.98
CA GLU A 75 1.77 -14.41 -19.71
C GLU A 75 2.18 -13.25 -18.80
N CYS A 76 1.51 -12.09 -18.93
CA CYS A 76 1.82 -10.88 -18.19
C CYS A 76 1.53 -10.97 -16.67
N THR A 77 0.66 -11.88 -16.23
CA THR A 77 0.35 -12.05 -14.79
C THR A 77 1.38 -12.90 -14.02
N ARG A 78 2.33 -13.50 -14.75
CA ARG A 78 3.39 -14.36 -14.19
C ARG A 78 4.73 -13.67 -14.01
N VAL A 79 4.83 -12.40 -14.43
CA VAL A 79 6.04 -11.59 -14.32
C VAL A 79 5.78 -10.36 -13.46
N VAL A 80 6.83 -9.85 -12.82
CA VAL A 80 6.75 -8.58 -12.11
C VAL A 80 6.63 -7.46 -13.14
N THR A 81 5.55 -6.67 -13.04
CA THR A 81 5.32 -5.52 -13.91
C THR A 81 5.41 -4.24 -13.12
N GLU A 82 6.30 -3.35 -13.51
CA GLU A 82 6.48 -2.05 -12.89
C GLU A 82 5.93 -0.94 -13.80
N PHE A 83 5.05 -0.11 -13.26
CA PHE A 83 4.48 1.05 -13.94
C PHE A 83 5.20 2.32 -13.49
N ARG A 84 5.77 3.06 -14.45
CA ARG A 84 6.52 4.31 -14.23
C ARG A 84 5.99 5.43 -15.10
N TYR A 85 6.24 6.66 -14.69
CA TYR A 85 6.01 7.80 -15.56
C TYR A 85 6.95 7.78 -16.76
N GLY A 86 6.42 8.02 -17.94
CA GLY A 86 7.22 8.17 -19.17
C GLY A 86 6.41 8.61 -20.36
N ASN A 87 7.05 9.41 -21.23
CA ASN A 87 6.51 9.84 -22.50
C ASN A 87 7.64 9.76 -23.56
N PRO A 88 7.47 9.02 -24.68
CA PRO A 88 6.25 8.29 -25.08
C PRO A 88 5.96 7.05 -24.22
N GLU A 89 4.67 6.66 -24.21
CA GLU A 89 4.22 5.43 -23.56
C GLU A 89 4.80 4.20 -24.27
N ARG A 90 5.31 3.25 -23.52
CA ARG A 90 5.95 2.05 -24.02
C ARG A 90 6.04 0.96 -22.98
N VAL A 91 6.36 -0.25 -23.43
CA VAL A 91 6.66 -1.41 -22.59
C VAL A 91 8.10 -1.82 -22.82
N GLU A 92 8.89 -1.93 -21.78
CA GLU A 92 10.25 -2.46 -21.80
C GLU A 92 10.25 -3.84 -21.14
N VAL A 93 10.62 -4.86 -21.90
CA VAL A 93 10.74 -6.25 -21.43
C VAL A 93 12.21 -6.52 -21.16
N VAL A 94 12.57 -6.72 -19.90
CA VAL A 94 13.93 -6.97 -19.46
C VAL A 94 14.17 -8.47 -19.37
N GLY A 95 15.04 -8.99 -20.20
CA GLY A 95 15.45 -10.39 -20.20
C GLY A 95 16.34 -10.76 -19.02
N THR A 96 16.42 -12.03 -18.68
CA THR A 96 17.38 -12.57 -17.70
C THR A 96 18.83 -12.44 -18.18
N ASP A 97 19.03 -12.26 -19.48
CA ASP A 97 20.29 -11.95 -20.15
C ASP A 97 20.70 -10.46 -20.05
N GLY A 98 19.81 -9.62 -19.47
CA GLY A 98 20.01 -8.17 -19.34
C GLY A 98 19.65 -7.38 -20.61
N VAL A 99 19.21 -8.03 -21.68
CA VAL A 99 18.75 -7.36 -22.91
C VAL A 99 17.36 -6.79 -22.68
N VAL A 100 17.11 -5.59 -23.22
CA VAL A 100 15.83 -4.88 -23.09
C VAL A 100 15.17 -4.79 -24.46
N ASP A 101 14.00 -5.39 -24.59
CA ASP A 101 13.15 -5.26 -25.77
C ASP A 101 12.10 -4.18 -25.54
N VAL A 102 11.88 -3.32 -26.53
CA VAL A 102 10.91 -2.22 -26.42
C VAL A 102 9.70 -2.51 -27.29
N LEU A 103 8.52 -2.55 -26.68
CA LEU A 103 7.25 -2.80 -27.33
C LEU A 103 6.32 -1.58 -27.18
N GLY A 104 5.43 -1.40 -28.16
CA GLY A 104 4.34 -0.42 -28.05
C GLY A 104 3.14 -0.97 -27.27
N LEU A 105 2.34 -0.10 -26.71
CA LEU A 105 1.03 -0.48 -26.14
C LEU A 105 0.07 -0.88 -27.26
N ALA A 106 -0.64 -1.99 -27.07
CA ALA A 106 -1.67 -2.47 -27.98
C ALA A 106 -3.02 -1.82 -27.63
N ARG A 107 -3.44 -0.78 -28.36
CA ARG A 107 -4.68 -0.03 -28.08
C ARG A 107 -4.80 0.47 -26.63
N GLY A 108 -3.70 0.99 -26.07
CA GLY A 108 -3.63 1.47 -24.70
C GLY A 108 -3.61 0.38 -23.64
N ARG A 109 -3.30 -0.88 -24.01
CA ARG A 109 -3.15 -2.02 -23.10
C ARG A 109 -1.80 -2.67 -23.28
N MET A 110 -1.38 -3.46 -22.29
CA MET A 110 -0.23 -4.32 -22.46
C MET A 110 -0.42 -5.28 -23.63
N PRO A 111 0.63 -5.56 -24.41
CA PRO A 111 0.58 -6.57 -25.46
C PRO A 111 0.34 -7.95 -24.83
N GLU A 112 -0.44 -8.81 -25.50
CA GLU A 112 -0.72 -10.17 -25.04
C GLU A 112 0.55 -11.05 -25.03
N HIS A 113 1.47 -10.76 -25.95
CA HIS A 113 2.77 -11.45 -26.06
C HIS A 113 3.90 -10.46 -25.80
N LEU A 114 4.80 -10.83 -24.90
CA LEU A 114 5.95 -10.02 -24.49
C LEU A 114 7.18 -10.21 -25.37
N GLY A 115 7.07 -11.00 -26.45
CA GLY A 115 8.16 -11.25 -27.42
C GLY A 115 9.22 -12.25 -26.94
N ARG A 116 9.13 -12.72 -25.69
CA ARG A 116 10.00 -13.75 -25.11
C ARG A 116 9.18 -14.71 -24.25
N PRO A 117 9.64 -15.95 -24.05
CA PRO A 117 9.10 -16.85 -23.04
C PRO A 117 9.17 -16.22 -21.63
N THR A 118 8.16 -16.44 -20.80
CA THR A 118 8.08 -15.83 -19.45
C THR A 118 9.24 -16.23 -18.52
N ASP A 119 9.85 -17.38 -18.74
CA ASP A 119 11.01 -17.87 -17.99
C ASP A 119 12.32 -17.15 -18.35
N GLU A 120 12.39 -16.51 -19.50
CA GLU A 120 13.51 -15.66 -19.92
C GLU A 120 13.31 -14.18 -19.55
N ILE A 121 12.13 -13.80 -18.99
CA ILE A 121 11.84 -12.42 -18.58
C ILE A 121 12.19 -12.24 -17.10
N SER A 122 13.01 -11.23 -16.81
CA SER A 122 13.33 -10.80 -15.45
C SER A 122 12.25 -9.86 -14.88
N SER A 123 11.84 -8.87 -15.66
CA SER A 123 10.79 -7.91 -15.30
C SER A 123 10.24 -7.19 -16.52
N VAL A 124 9.09 -6.57 -16.36
CA VAL A 124 8.46 -5.70 -17.36
C VAL A 124 8.32 -4.30 -16.78
N VAL A 125 8.70 -3.27 -17.54
CA VAL A 125 8.52 -1.87 -17.15
C VAL A 125 7.59 -1.19 -18.15
N VAL A 126 6.48 -0.67 -17.66
CA VAL A 126 5.48 0.02 -18.47
C VAL A 126 5.56 1.51 -18.17
N TYR A 127 5.81 2.30 -19.19
CA TYR A 127 5.87 3.76 -19.10
C TYR A 127 4.56 4.37 -19.56
N LEU A 128 3.94 5.18 -18.71
CA LEU A 128 2.64 5.82 -18.92
C LEU A 128 2.70 7.30 -18.59
N SER A 129 1.93 8.09 -19.34
CA SER A 129 1.70 9.53 -19.03
C SER A 129 0.60 9.68 -17.97
N ASN A 130 0.88 9.26 -16.73
CA ASN A 130 -0.07 9.24 -15.63
C ASN A 130 0.39 10.14 -14.48
N ALA A 131 -0.53 10.96 -13.92
CA ALA A 131 -0.21 11.94 -12.88
C ALA A 131 0.31 11.28 -11.58
N LEU A 132 -0.26 10.14 -11.17
CA LEU A 132 0.20 9.40 -9.98
C LEU A 132 1.66 8.95 -10.14
N LEU A 133 2.00 8.47 -11.34
CA LEU A 133 3.35 7.94 -11.64
C LEU A 133 4.44 9.00 -11.68
N ASN A 134 4.11 10.31 -11.67
CA ASN A 134 5.09 11.37 -11.47
C ASN A 134 5.74 11.32 -10.08
N HIS A 135 5.04 10.75 -9.11
CA HIS A 135 5.48 10.74 -7.70
C HIS A 135 5.87 9.35 -7.21
N VAL A 136 5.27 8.31 -7.77
CA VAL A 136 5.48 6.92 -7.37
C VAL A 136 5.63 5.99 -8.58
N ALA A 137 6.30 4.87 -8.39
CA ALA A 137 6.20 3.71 -9.27
C ALA A 137 5.25 2.70 -8.63
N VAL A 138 4.41 2.04 -9.44
CA VAL A 138 3.50 0.98 -8.97
C VAL A 138 3.99 -0.36 -9.52
N VAL A 139 4.12 -1.36 -8.64
CA VAL A 139 4.57 -2.70 -9.03
C VAL A 139 3.42 -3.69 -8.82
N ASP A 140 2.98 -4.32 -9.91
CA ASP A 140 2.10 -5.48 -9.88
C ASP A 140 2.94 -6.75 -9.79
N THR A 141 2.63 -7.61 -8.82
CA THR A 141 3.40 -8.85 -8.61
C THR A 141 2.60 -10.07 -9.05
N PRO A 142 3.29 -11.15 -9.48
CA PRO A 142 2.66 -12.46 -9.62
C PRO A 142 1.88 -12.86 -8.38
N GLY A 143 0.82 -13.64 -8.55
CA GLY A 143 0.05 -14.15 -7.41
C GLY A 143 0.86 -15.10 -6.55
N LEU A 144 0.80 -14.93 -5.24
CA LEU A 144 1.31 -15.92 -4.30
C LEU A 144 0.41 -17.16 -4.37
N ASN A 145 0.96 -18.31 -4.77
CA ASN A 145 0.22 -19.57 -4.75
C ASN A 145 0.04 -20.01 -3.30
N THR A 146 -1.19 -19.98 -2.80
CA THR A 146 -1.54 -20.63 -1.54
C THR A 146 -1.61 -22.14 -1.80
N VAL A 147 -0.53 -22.86 -1.52
CA VAL A 147 -0.55 -24.32 -1.56
C VAL A 147 -1.41 -24.80 -0.39
N THR A 148 -2.51 -25.45 -0.72
CA THR A 148 -3.51 -26.00 0.22
C THR A 148 -3.06 -27.33 0.84
N GLU A 149 -1.77 -27.70 0.79
CA GLU A 149 -1.27 -28.90 1.44
C GLU A 149 -0.37 -28.56 2.62
N VAL A 150 -0.89 -28.90 3.79
CA VAL A 150 -0.23 -28.79 5.09
C VAL A 150 0.89 -29.82 5.15
N ASN A 151 2.13 -29.38 4.99
CA ASN A 151 3.30 -30.10 5.46
C ASN A 151 4.10 -29.18 6.39
N GLU A 152 4.30 -29.63 7.60
CA GLU A 152 4.81 -28.91 8.77
C GLU A 152 6.27 -28.41 8.67
N GLU A 153 6.97 -28.56 7.55
CA GLU A 153 8.44 -28.46 7.54
C GLU A 153 9.05 -27.13 7.11
N THR A 154 8.32 -26.16 6.54
CA THR A 154 8.98 -24.85 6.27
C THR A 154 7.99 -23.68 6.14
N THR A 155 8.27 -22.61 6.88
CA THR A 155 7.49 -21.34 6.86
C THR A 155 7.43 -20.67 5.47
N SER A 156 8.37 -20.98 4.57
CA SER A 156 8.40 -20.54 3.18
C SER A 156 7.37 -21.23 2.29
N ASN A 157 7.01 -22.49 2.58
CA ASN A 157 5.96 -23.21 1.86
C ASN A 157 4.56 -22.72 2.22
N PHE A 158 4.42 -22.12 3.39
CA PHE A 158 3.14 -21.71 3.95
C PHE A 158 2.51 -20.48 3.25
N LEU A 159 3.34 -19.60 2.65
CA LEU A 159 2.88 -18.43 1.90
C LEU A 159 2.91 -18.60 0.37
N GLY A 160 3.13 -19.84 -0.10
CA GLY A 160 3.25 -20.09 -1.53
C GLY A 160 4.43 -19.35 -2.18
N ILE A 161 5.48 -19.04 -1.42
CA ILE A 161 6.74 -18.46 -1.94
C ILE A 161 7.60 -19.55 -2.61
N SER A 162 7.13 -20.79 -2.61
CA SER A 162 7.77 -21.87 -3.35
C SER A 162 7.52 -21.68 -4.85
N GLY A 163 8.59 -21.73 -5.63
CA GLY A 163 8.58 -21.54 -7.07
C GLY A 163 8.93 -20.11 -7.49
N ARG A 164 9.20 -19.96 -8.78
CA ARG A 164 9.69 -18.72 -9.38
C ARG A 164 8.79 -17.50 -9.13
N GLU A 165 7.48 -17.67 -9.20
CA GLU A 165 6.51 -16.58 -8.97
C GLU A 165 6.56 -16.06 -7.53
N GLY A 166 6.72 -16.96 -6.56
CA GLY A 166 6.88 -16.60 -5.15
C GLY A 166 8.19 -15.87 -4.89
N GLU A 167 9.30 -16.31 -5.48
CA GLU A 167 10.61 -15.65 -5.38
C GLU A 167 10.59 -14.25 -6.02
N LEU A 168 9.95 -14.10 -7.18
CA LEU A 168 9.79 -12.81 -7.84
C LEU A 168 8.98 -11.83 -6.99
N THR A 169 7.87 -12.31 -6.39
CA THR A 169 7.04 -11.49 -5.50
C THR A 169 7.81 -11.10 -4.24
N ALA A 170 8.48 -12.03 -3.58
CA ALA A 170 9.32 -11.75 -2.41
C ALA A 170 10.44 -10.75 -2.75
N GLY A 171 11.07 -10.89 -3.90
CA GLY A 171 12.07 -9.96 -4.41
C GLY A 171 11.50 -8.56 -4.69
N ALA A 172 10.30 -8.46 -5.24
CA ALA A 172 9.63 -7.17 -5.47
C ALA A 172 9.27 -6.50 -4.13
N VAL A 173 8.69 -7.24 -3.20
CA VAL A 173 8.32 -6.72 -1.87
C VAL A 173 9.55 -6.31 -1.06
N SER A 174 10.66 -7.05 -1.13
CA SER A 174 11.91 -6.66 -0.43
C SER A 174 12.52 -5.35 -0.95
N ARG A 175 12.20 -4.95 -2.17
CA ARG A 175 12.62 -3.69 -2.79
C ARG A 175 11.60 -2.57 -2.67
N ALA A 176 10.38 -2.87 -2.19
CA ALA A 176 9.31 -1.89 -2.04
C ALA A 176 9.64 -0.85 -0.97
N ASP A 177 9.23 0.39 -1.20
CA ASP A 177 9.22 1.45 -0.20
C ASP A 177 7.88 1.51 0.53
N ALA A 178 6.79 1.10 -0.15
CA ALA A 178 5.45 0.95 0.42
C ALA A 178 4.76 -0.32 -0.13
N LEU A 179 3.81 -0.86 0.63
CA LEU A 179 3.12 -2.11 0.32
C LEU A 179 1.60 -1.95 0.42
N VAL A 180 0.91 -2.39 -0.62
CA VAL A 180 -0.54 -2.63 -0.62
C VAL A 180 -0.76 -4.14 -0.72
N PHE A 181 -1.22 -4.77 0.35
CA PHE A 181 -1.38 -6.21 0.41
C PHE A 181 -2.85 -6.62 0.33
N LEU A 182 -3.22 -7.39 -0.71
CA LEU A 182 -4.59 -7.84 -0.91
C LEU A 182 -4.85 -9.16 -0.19
N LEU A 183 -5.84 -9.11 0.67
CA LEU A 183 -6.42 -10.24 1.37
C LEU A 183 -7.82 -10.49 0.79
N PRO A 184 -8.04 -11.57 0.03
CA PRO A 184 -9.39 -11.96 -0.31
C PRO A 184 -10.13 -12.32 0.98
N LEU A 185 -11.45 -12.28 0.94
CA LEU A 185 -12.31 -12.61 2.09
C LEU A 185 -11.82 -13.86 2.80
N LEU A 186 -11.40 -13.70 4.06
CA LEU A 186 -10.73 -14.75 4.82
C LEU A 186 -11.66 -15.89 5.18
N ARG A 187 -11.24 -17.12 4.87
CA ARG A 187 -11.69 -18.33 5.57
C ARG A 187 -10.86 -18.47 6.84
N GLN A 188 -11.32 -19.25 7.81
CA GLN A 188 -10.63 -19.47 9.10
C GLN A 188 -9.18 -20.02 8.94
N SER A 189 -8.84 -20.65 7.81
CA SER A 189 -7.49 -21.12 7.45
C SER A 189 -6.49 -20.00 7.10
N ASP A 190 -6.95 -18.77 6.94
CA ASP A 190 -6.12 -17.65 6.49
C ASP A 190 -5.43 -16.90 7.64
N ALA A 191 -5.79 -17.17 8.90
CA ALA A 191 -5.10 -16.65 10.08
C ALA A 191 -3.62 -17.09 10.12
N ASP A 192 -3.32 -18.26 9.59
CA ASP A 192 -1.95 -18.78 9.49
C ASP A 192 -1.17 -18.10 8.34
N ALA A 193 -1.84 -17.79 7.23
CA ALA A 193 -1.25 -16.98 6.15
C ALA A 193 -0.89 -15.58 6.63
N LEU A 194 -1.74 -14.97 7.47
CA LEU A 194 -1.48 -13.67 8.09
C LEU A 194 -0.29 -13.70 9.05
N ARG A 195 -0.17 -14.77 9.85
CA ARG A 195 0.99 -14.97 10.74
C ARG A 195 2.28 -15.22 9.97
N GLY A 196 2.21 -15.98 8.88
CA GLY A 196 3.32 -16.18 7.95
C GLY A 196 3.75 -14.88 7.28
N PHE A 197 2.81 -14.05 6.85
CA PHE A 197 3.04 -12.71 6.33
C PHE A 197 3.79 -11.83 7.35
N SER A 198 3.32 -11.79 8.60
CA SER A 198 4.00 -11.05 9.68
C SER A 198 5.45 -11.50 9.90
N LYS A 199 5.74 -12.81 9.80
CA LYS A 199 7.11 -13.35 9.94
C LYS A 199 8.00 -12.98 8.77
N LEU A 200 7.49 -12.99 7.54
CA LEU A 200 8.28 -12.65 6.33
C LEU A 200 8.59 -11.17 6.26
N PHE A 201 7.64 -10.32 6.60
CA PHE A 201 7.76 -8.88 6.47
C PHE A 201 8.17 -8.16 7.77
N GLY A 202 8.04 -8.80 8.92
CA GLY A 202 8.53 -8.28 10.20
C GLY A 202 10.05 -8.09 10.29
N GLY A 203 10.81 -8.63 9.33
CA GLY A 203 12.25 -8.41 9.14
C GLY A 203 12.59 -7.51 7.94
N SER A 204 11.60 -7.04 7.17
CA SER A 204 11.80 -6.18 6.00
C SER A 204 12.03 -4.71 6.41
N THR A 205 12.51 -3.91 5.47
CA THR A 205 12.63 -2.44 5.62
C THR A 205 11.29 -1.73 5.66
N LEU A 206 10.21 -2.43 5.28
CA LEU A 206 8.85 -1.92 5.33
C LEU A 206 8.43 -1.77 6.79
N SER A 207 8.14 -0.54 7.19
CA SER A 207 7.44 -0.27 8.44
C SER A 207 5.94 -0.50 8.21
N SER A 208 5.18 -0.75 9.27
CA SER A 208 3.73 -0.80 9.12
C SER A 208 3.16 0.55 8.71
N ALA A 209 3.88 1.66 8.95
CA ALA A 209 3.54 2.98 8.43
C ALA A 209 3.50 3.00 6.88
N SER A 210 4.36 2.25 6.21
CA SER A 210 4.43 2.14 4.75
C SER A 210 3.64 0.95 4.19
N SER A 211 2.85 0.26 5.00
CA SER A 211 2.08 -0.91 4.58
C SER A 211 0.60 -0.75 4.89
N VAL A 212 -0.27 -1.13 3.96
CA VAL A 212 -1.73 -1.18 4.11
C VAL A 212 -2.25 -2.51 3.58
N ALA A 213 -3.21 -3.10 4.27
CA ALA A 213 -3.92 -4.26 3.77
C ALA A 213 -5.25 -3.85 3.11
N VAL A 214 -5.63 -4.55 2.06
CA VAL A 214 -6.90 -4.39 1.36
C VAL A 214 -7.70 -5.68 1.51
N LEU A 215 -8.85 -5.60 2.19
CA LEU A 215 -9.82 -6.70 2.19
C LEU A 215 -10.56 -6.65 0.86
N SER A 216 -10.21 -7.57 -0.04
CA SER A 216 -10.76 -7.61 -1.40
C SER A 216 -11.93 -8.58 -1.53
N LYS A 217 -12.71 -8.47 -2.61
CA LYS A 217 -13.87 -9.31 -2.92
C LYS A 217 -14.96 -9.28 -1.85
N VAL A 218 -15.13 -8.14 -1.20
CA VAL A 218 -16.14 -7.95 -0.15
C VAL A 218 -17.57 -7.94 -0.71
N ASP A 219 -17.76 -7.72 -2.02
CA ASP A 219 -19.00 -7.92 -2.76
C ASP A 219 -19.63 -9.29 -2.49
N ARG A 220 -18.84 -10.33 -2.24
CA ARG A 220 -19.27 -11.68 -1.89
C ARG A 220 -19.98 -11.78 -0.51
N LEU A 221 -19.88 -10.74 0.32
CA LEU A 221 -20.60 -10.63 1.59
C LEU A 221 -22.05 -10.14 1.42
N ALA A 222 -22.42 -9.67 0.21
CA ALA A 222 -23.73 -9.11 -0.08
C ALA A 222 -24.84 -10.19 -0.11
N LYS A 223 -25.08 -10.84 1.00
CA LYS A 223 -26.26 -11.71 1.18
C LYS A 223 -27.51 -10.87 1.47
N GLY A 224 -27.86 -9.97 0.54
CA GLY A 224 -29.06 -9.11 0.65
C GLY A 224 -28.85 -7.78 1.39
N GLY A 225 -27.62 -7.46 1.85
CA GLY A 225 -27.28 -6.22 2.56
C GLY A 225 -26.13 -5.44 1.90
N ASP A 226 -25.69 -4.39 2.59
CA ASP A 226 -24.49 -3.64 2.20
C ASP A 226 -23.22 -4.43 2.55
N PRO A 227 -22.41 -4.87 1.57
CA PRO A 227 -21.21 -5.64 1.82
C PRO A 227 -20.12 -4.84 2.53
N MET A 228 -20.11 -3.51 2.40
CA MET A 228 -19.14 -2.67 3.09
C MET A 228 -19.40 -2.62 4.60
N LEU A 229 -20.67 -2.54 5.00
CA LEU A 229 -21.07 -2.66 6.41
C LEU A 229 -20.74 -4.06 6.97
N ALA A 230 -20.96 -5.12 6.20
CA ALA A 230 -20.61 -6.47 6.59
C ALA A 230 -19.09 -6.70 6.67
N ALA A 231 -18.31 -6.01 5.85
CA ALA A 231 -16.84 -6.10 5.84
C ALA A 231 -16.18 -5.37 7.01
N ALA A 232 -16.79 -4.31 7.56
CA ALA A 232 -16.19 -3.49 8.60
C ALA A 232 -15.74 -4.28 9.85
N PRO A 233 -16.55 -5.17 10.47
CA PRO A 233 -16.11 -5.97 11.60
C PRO A 233 -15.03 -7.00 11.22
N ILE A 234 -15.02 -7.49 9.97
CA ILE A 234 -13.97 -8.38 9.47
C ILE A 234 -12.66 -7.62 9.34
N ALA A 235 -12.68 -6.45 8.71
CA ALA A 235 -11.52 -5.57 8.59
C ALA A 235 -10.93 -5.20 9.95
N GLY A 236 -11.78 -4.92 10.95
CA GLY A 236 -11.36 -4.64 12.33
C GLY A 236 -10.64 -5.83 12.98
N ARG A 237 -11.13 -7.06 12.80
CA ARG A 237 -10.46 -8.29 13.31
C ARG A 237 -9.11 -8.51 12.61
N VAL A 238 -9.08 -8.41 11.29
CA VAL A 238 -7.85 -8.56 10.49
C VAL A 238 -6.82 -7.50 10.87
N ALA A 239 -7.24 -6.25 11.06
CA ALA A 239 -6.37 -5.18 11.53
C ALA A 239 -5.79 -5.47 12.93
N ALA A 240 -6.58 -6.10 13.81
CA ALA A 240 -6.11 -6.53 15.13
C ALA A 240 -5.06 -7.66 15.04
N GLU A 241 -5.22 -8.59 14.11
CA GLU A 241 -4.27 -9.70 13.88
C GLU A 241 -2.98 -9.22 13.19
N LEU A 242 -3.09 -8.24 12.28
CA LEU A 242 -1.95 -7.65 11.56
C LEU A 242 -1.34 -6.43 12.28
N ARG A 243 -1.61 -6.26 13.57
CA ARG A 243 -1.02 -5.19 14.37
C ARG A 243 0.50 -5.21 14.27
N GLY A 244 1.09 -4.05 13.98
CA GLY A 244 2.53 -3.91 13.81
C GLY A 244 3.05 -4.32 12.41
N VAL A 245 2.21 -4.83 11.52
CA VAL A 245 2.57 -5.21 10.15
C VAL A 245 2.00 -4.24 9.12
N VAL A 246 0.74 -3.84 9.30
CA VAL A 246 0.07 -2.87 8.42
C VAL A 246 -0.51 -1.70 9.22
N SER A 247 -0.67 -0.56 8.59
CA SER A 247 -1.27 0.64 9.20
C SER A 247 -2.79 0.55 9.34
N GLY A 248 -3.42 -0.34 8.60
CA GLY A 248 -4.86 -0.55 8.60
C GLY A 248 -5.30 -1.56 7.56
N VAL A 249 -6.59 -1.89 7.61
CA VAL A 249 -7.25 -2.80 6.65
C VAL A 249 -8.43 -2.07 6.03
N ILE A 250 -8.42 -1.93 4.72
CA ILE A 250 -9.42 -1.17 3.95
C ILE A 250 -10.23 -2.15 3.09
N PRO A 251 -11.56 -2.26 3.29
CA PRO A 251 -12.42 -3.05 2.42
C PRO A 251 -12.54 -2.37 1.05
N VAL A 252 -12.38 -3.14 -0.04
CA VAL A 252 -12.51 -2.62 -1.42
C VAL A 252 -13.18 -3.64 -2.33
N ILE A 253 -14.13 -3.18 -3.15
CA ILE A 253 -14.70 -3.94 -4.28
C ILE A 253 -13.92 -3.52 -5.53
N GLY A 254 -12.86 -4.28 -5.84
CA GLY A 254 -11.89 -3.92 -6.86
C GLY A 254 -12.50 -3.72 -8.25
N LEU A 255 -13.48 -4.53 -8.64
CA LEU A 255 -14.10 -4.44 -9.96
C LEU A 255 -14.90 -3.15 -10.13
N LEU A 256 -15.67 -2.73 -9.11
CA LEU A 256 -16.35 -1.44 -9.12
C LEU A 256 -15.37 -0.27 -9.11
N ALA A 257 -14.29 -0.38 -8.34
CA ALA A 257 -13.21 0.62 -8.33
C ALA A 257 -12.58 0.75 -9.72
N GLU A 258 -12.22 -0.35 -10.38
CA GLU A 258 -11.68 -0.34 -11.73
C GLU A 258 -12.66 0.30 -12.73
N THR A 259 -13.94 -0.10 -12.66
CA THR A 259 -14.97 0.42 -13.56
C THR A 259 -15.20 1.91 -13.36
N ALA A 260 -15.17 2.39 -12.12
CA ALA A 260 -15.32 3.80 -11.80
C ALA A 260 -14.13 4.66 -12.25
N GLN A 261 -12.90 4.13 -12.17
CA GLN A 261 -11.68 4.91 -12.40
C GLN A 261 -11.11 4.75 -13.81
N ALA A 262 -11.25 3.58 -14.46
CA ALA A 262 -10.51 3.26 -15.67
C ALA A 262 -11.16 3.73 -17.00
N ALA A 263 -12.14 4.63 -16.95
CA ALA A 263 -12.82 5.21 -18.11
C ALA A 263 -13.34 4.19 -19.14
N VAL A 264 -13.77 3.02 -18.67
CA VAL A 264 -14.27 1.92 -19.54
C VAL A 264 -15.79 1.89 -19.66
N PHE A 265 -16.49 2.56 -18.74
CA PHE A 265 -17.94 2.64 -18.69
C PHE A 265 -18.44 3.84 -19.52
N THR A 266 -19.40 3.60 -20.41
CA THR A 266 -19.84 4.55 -21.43
C THR A 266 -21.31 4.90 -21.25
N GLU A 267 -21.80 5.94 -21.97
CA GLU A 267 -23.23 6.26 -22.01
C GLU A 267 -24.08 5.11 -22.59
N ALA A 268 -23.53 4.30 -23.49
CA ALA A 268 -24.22 3.11 -23.98
C ALA A 268 -24.42 2.06 -22.87
N ASP A 269 -23.45 1.92 -21.97
CA ASP A 269 -23.57 1.05 -20.80
C ASP A 269 -24.59 1.60 -19.78
N ALA A 270 -24.66 2.94 -19.62
CA ALA A 270 -25.68 3.59 -18.78
C ALA A 270 -27.10 3.37 -19.33
N LEU A 271 -27.28 3.48 -20.64
CA LEU A 271 -28.57 3.16 -21.28
C LEU A 271 -28.94 1.68 -21.13
N ALA A 272 -27.96 0.78 -21.24
CA ALA A 272 -28.18 -0.66 -21.00
C ALA A 272 -28.58 -0.92 -19.54
N LEU A 273 -28.00 -0.24 -18.56
CA LEU A 273 -28.41 -0.34 -17.15
C LEU A 273 -29.82 0.21 -16.91
N ALA A 274 -30.21 1.27 -17.62
CA ALA A 274 -31.58 1.78 -17.54
C ALA A 274 -32.60 0.72 -18.04
N ALA A 275 -32.26 -0.05 -19.08
CA ALA A 275 -33.10 -1.16 -19.55
C ALA A 275 -33.19 -2.31 -18.51
N VAL A 276 -32.08 -2.61 -17.82
CA VAL A 276 -32.06 -3.60 -16.71
C VAL A 276 -32.98 -3.14 -15.58
N ALA A 277 -32.94 -1.87 -15.20
CA ALA A 277 -33.77 -1.31 -14.14
C ALA A 277 -35.25 -1.17 -14.54
N ALA A 278 -35.56 -1.14 -15.84
CA ALA A 278 -36.92 -1.00 -16.37
C ALA A 278 -37.72 -2.30 -16.35
N VAL A 279 -37.19 -3.41 -15.83
CA VAL A 279 -37.95 -4.65 -15.55
C VAL A 279 -38.99 -4.34 -14.46
N ASP A 280 -40.29 -4.34 -14.84
CA ASP A 280 -41.36 -3.81 -14.01
C ASP A 280 -41.65 -4.69 -12.78
N ASP A 281 -41.60 -6.03 -12.95
CA ASP A 281 -41.88 -6.94 -11.84
C ASP A 281 -40.63 -7.04 -10.92
N PRO A 282 -40.73 -6.67 -9.64
CA PRO A 282 -39.64 -6.78 -8.69
C PRO A 282 -39.14 -8.21 -8.49
N LEU A 283 -39.99 -9.22 -8.60
CA LEU A 283 -39.62 -10.65 -8.46
C LEU A 283 -38.76 -11.08 -9.66
N ASP A 284 -39.22 -10.75 -10.88
CA ASP A 284 -38.48 -11.04 -12.10
C ASP A 284 -37.11 -10.34 -12.08
N ARG A 285 -37.03 -9.11 -11.57
CA ARG A 285 -35.79 -8.35 -11.43
C ARG A 285 -34.84 -8.97 -10.40
N ASP A 286 -35.36 -9.44 -9.27
CA ASP A 286 -34.57 -10.12 -8.25
C ASP A 286 -34.08 -11.48 -8.75
N ASP A 287 -34.94 -12.26 -9.41
CA ASP A 287 -34.62 -13.58 -10.00
C ASP A 287 -33.53 -13.43 -11.10
N MET A 288 -33.70 -12.44 -11.99
CA MET A 288 -32.69 -12.13 -13.01
C MET A 288 -31.29 -11.84 -12.43
N LEU A 289 -31.22 -11.26 -11.24
CA LEU A 289 -29.96 -10.89 -10.58
C LEU A 289 -29.48 -11.91 -9.52
N LEU A 290 -30.02 -13.15 -9.52
CA LEU A 290 -29.56 -14.21 -8.61
C LEU A 290 -28.22 -14.78 -9.03
N THR A 291 -28.09 -15.15 -10.30
CA THR A 291 -26.84 -15.70 -10.84
C THR A 291 -26.46 -15.02 -12.16
N SER A 292 -25.19 -15.17 -12.56
CA SER A 292 -24.72 -14.66 -13.87
C SER A 292 -25.44 -15.32 -15.04
N ASP A 293 -25.79 -16.60 -14.92
CA ASP A 293 -26.52 -17.34 -15.97
C ASP A 293 -27.99 -16.86 -16.07
N ASP A 294 -28.65 -16.56 -14.95
CA ASP A 294 -29.99 -15.98 -14.93
C ASP A 294 -29.99 -14.62 -15.63
N PHE A 295 -29.04 -13.73 -15.32
CA PHE A 295 -28.91 -12.45 -15.98
C PHE A 295 -28.64 -12.56 -17.49
N LEU A 296 -27.76 -13.45 -17.90
CA LEU A 296 -27.44 -13.67 -19.30
C LEU A 296 -28.56 -14.34 -20.08
N GLY A 297 -29.39 -15.17 -19.43
CA GLY A 297 -30.48 -15.95 -20.02
C GLY A 297 -31.86 -15.34 -19.92
N PHE A 298 -32.03 -14.21 -19.21
CA PHE A 298 -33.37 -13.65 -18.96
C PHE A 298 -34.03 -13.13 -20.24
N ASP A 299 -35.18 -13.72 -20.61
CA ASP A 299 -35.87 -13.42 -21.88
C ASP A 299 -36.62 -12.08 -21.90
N GLY A 300 -36.93 -11.53 -20.70
CA GLY A 300 -37.69 -10.28 -20.53
C GLY A 300 -36.86 -8.99 -20.71
N LEU A 301 -35.58 -9.07 -21.10
CA LEU A 301 -34.70 -7.93 -21.19
C LEU A 301 -34.34 -7.60 -22.65
N ASP A 302 -34.71 -6.38 -23.10
CA ASP A 302 -34.38 -5.89 -24.45
C ASP A 302 -32.90 -5.43 -24.53
N LEU A 303 -31.99 -6.40 -24.29
CA LEU A 303 -30.56 -6.23 -24.41
C LEU A 303 -29.93 -7.48 -25.03
N GLU A 304 -29.01 -7.29 -25.95
CA GLU A 304 -28.24 -8.40 -26.49
C GLU A 304 -27.41 -9.11 -25.39
N ARG A 305 -27.21 -10.42 -25.55
CA ARG A 305 -26.38 -11.20 -24.64
C ARG A 305 -24.95 -10.64 -24.51
N SER A 306 -24.39 -10.07 -25.57
CA SER A 306 -23.08 -9.40 -25.62
C SER A 306 -23.03 -8.17 -24.69
N GLN A 307 -24.08 -7.37 -24.68
CA GLN A 307 -24.20 -6.19 -23.80
C GLN A 307 -24.34 -6.62 -22.33
N ARG A 308 -25.13 -7.65 -22.05
CA ARG A 308 -25.27 -8.23 -20.70
C ARG A 308 -23.93 -8.79 -20.22
N ALA A 309 -23.22 -9.53 -21.05
CA ALA A 309 -21.88 -10.07 -20.72
C ALA A 309 -20.88 -8.93 -20.44
N ARG A 310 -20.93 -7.83 -21.22
CA ARG A 310 -20.11 -6.65 -20.99
C ARG A 310 -20.44 -6.01 -19.62
N LEU A 311 -21.70 -5.81 -19.29
CA LEU A 311 -22.11 -5.26 -17.99
C LEU A 311 -21.62 -6.13 -16.84
N LEU A 312 -21.81 -7.47 -16.94
CA LEU A 312 -21.29 -8.41 -15.93
C LEU A 312 -19.78 -8.34 -15.79
N SER A 313 -19.05 -8.21 -16.89
CA SER A 313 -17.58 -8.12 -16.84
C SER A 313 -17.05 -6.86 -16.14
N MET A 314 -17.86 -5.79 -16.08
CA MET A 314 -17.52 -4.53 -15.43
C MET A 314 -18.04 -4.42 -14.00
N LEU A 315 -19.18 -5.02 -13.70
CA LEU A 315 -19.94 -4.74 -12.49
C LEU A 315 -20.13 -5.95 -11.57
N ASP A 316 -20.05 -7.17 -12.14
CA ASP A 316 -20.55 -8.38 -11.49
C ASP A 316 -22.01 -8.21 -11.04
N LEU A 317 -22.61 -9.20 -10.42
CA LEU A 317 -24.01 -9.15 -9.94
C LEU A 317 -24.22 -8.07 -8.88
N TYR A 318 -23.24 -7.87 -7.99
CA TYR A 318 -23.36 -6.83 -6.97
C TYR A 318 -23.43 -5.44 -7.57
N GLY A 319 -22.54 -5.12 -8.53
CA GLY A 319 -22.54 -3.83 -9.20
C GLY A 319 -23.80 -3.59 -10.03
N LEU A 320 -24.38 -4.63 -10.65
CA LEU A 320 -25.69 -4.54 -11.30
C LEU A 320 -26.80 -4.16 -10.30
N LYS A 321 -26.82 -4.79 -9.11
CA LYS A 321 -27.78 -4.44 -8.04
C LYS A 321 -27.58 -2.99 -7.53
N VAL A 322 -26.34 -2.53 -7.45
CA VAL A 322 -26.01 -1.12 -7.13
C VAL A 322 -26.55 -0.20 -8.21
N ALA A 323 -26.34 -0.55 -9.49
CA ALA A 323 -26.79 0.26 -10.63
C ALA A 323 -28.31 0.36 -10.72
N VAL A 324 -29.03 -0.74 -10.51
CA VAL A 324 -30.52 -0.74 -10.47
C VAL A 324 -31.03 0.22 -9.39
N ARG A 325 -30.50 0.11 -8.17
CA ARG A 325 -30.87 1.03 -7.08
C ARG A 325 -30.53 2.47 -7.40
N ALA A 326 -29.38 2.73 -8.05
CA ALA A 326 -28.99 4.08 -8.49
C ALA A 326 -29.96 4.63 -9.53
N THR A 327 -30.42 3.79 -10.46
CA THR A 327 -31.44 4.17 -11.46
C THR A 327 -32.76 4.52 -10.78
N ASP A 328 -33.23 3.75 -9.81
CA ASP A 328 -34.40 4.05 -8.98
C ASP A 328 -34.21 5.38 -8.23
N GLY A 329 -32.98 5.70 -7.81
CA GLY A 329 -32.57 6.96 -7.18
C GLY A 329 -32.39 8.14 -8.13
N GLY A 330 -32.57 7.95 -9.45
CA GLY A 330 -32.50 9.02 -10.44
C GLY A 330 -31.21 9.11 -11.27
N ALA A 331 -30.26 8.19 -11.12
CA ALA A 331 -29.08 8.11 -11.98
C ALA A 331 -29.50 7.79 -13.43
N ARG A 332 -28.91 8.50 -14.41
CA ARG A 332 -29.23 8.35 -15.82
C ARG A 332 -28.04 8.37 -16.75
N THR A 333 -26.98 9.06 -16.37
CA THR A 333 -25.77 9.24 -17.19
C THR A 333 -24.64 8.34 -16.71
N ALA A 334 -23.66 8.08 -17.58
CA ALA A 334 -22.45 7.37 -17.19
C ALA A 334 -21.76 8.04 -15.99
N SER A 335 -21.73 9.38 -15.95
CA SER A 335 -21.15 10.13 -14.83
C SER A 335 -21.87 9.89 -13.51
N ASP A 336 -23.20 9.72 -13.51
CA ASP A 336 -23.97 9.43 -12.30
C ASP A 336 -23.60 8.04 -11.76
N PHE A 337 -23.58 7.04 -12.65
CA PHE A 337 -23.22 5.67 -12.28
C PHE A 337 -21.79 5.55 -11.79
N LEU A 338 -20.83 6.20 -12.46
CA LEU A 338 -19.43 6.18 -12.05
C LEU A 338 -19.22 6.73 -10.63
N LYS A 339 -19.93 7.78 -10.24
CA LYS A 339 -19.92 8.30 -8.86
C LYS A 339 -20.45 7.27 -7.86
N VAL A 340 -21.57 6.64 -8.18
CA VAL A 340 -22.18 5.61 -7.32
C VAL A 340 -21.24 4.39 -7.18
N PHE A 341 -20.60 3.98 -8.28
CA PHE A 341 -19.65 2.88 -8.25
C PHE A 341 -18.39 3.22 -7.43
N ASP A 342 -17.85 4.44 -7.57
CA ASP A 342 -16.71 4.88 -6.75
C ASP A 342 -17.06 4.85 -5.26
N GLU A 343 -18.21 5.40 -4.86
CA GLU A 343 -18.70 5.39 -3.49
C GLU A 343 -18.93 3.97 -2.96
N ALA A 344 -19.60 3.10 -3.74
CA ALA A 344 -19.90 1.73 -3.35
C ALA A 344 -18.65 0.84 -3.30
N SER A 345 -17.58 1.20 -4.01
CA SER A 345 -16.35 0.41 -4.10
C SER A 345 -15.50 0.45 -2.83
N GLY A 346 -15.62 1.51 -2.00
CA GLY A 346 -14.72 1.79 -0.88
C GLY A 346 -13.32 2.24 -1.29
N PHE A 347 -13.06 2.44 -2.60
CA PHE A 347 -11.75 2.75 -3.14
C PHE A 347 -11.22 4.12 -2.72
N ALA A 348 -12.10 5.07 -2.43
CA ALA A 348 -11.73 6.43 -2.03
C ALA A 348 -10.77 6.43 -0.83
N SER A 349 -11.00 5.58 0.18
CA SER A 349 -10.13 5.44 1.37
C SER A 349 -8.74 4.90 1.02
N LEU A 350 -8.66 3.94 0.09
CA LEU A 350 -7.37 3.42 -0.37
C LEU A 350 -6.62 4.45 -1.21
N ARG A 351 -7.31 5.14 -2.11
CA ARG A 351 -6.75 6.22 -2.92
C ARG A 351 -6.18 7.34 -2.05
N GLU A 352 -6.87 7.70 -0.98
CA GLU A 352 -6.36 8.67 0.00
C GLU A 352 -5.03 8.20 0.61
N VAL A 353 -4.93 6.96 1.07
CA VAL A 353 -3.67 6.41 1.60
C VAL A 353 -2.57 6.42 0.53
N VAL A 354 -2.84 5.98 -0.69
CA VAL A 354 -1.84 5.92 -1.76
C VAL A 354 -1.40 7.32 -2.20
N VAL A 355 -2.34 8.24 -2.44
CA VAL A 355 -2.05 9.57 -2.99
C VAL A 355 -1.56 10.52 -1.91
N GLN A 356 -2.29 10.65 -0.79
CA GLN A 356 -1.97 11.64 0.24
C GLN A 356 -0.82 11.18 1.13
N ARG A 357 -0.84 9.91 1.53
CA ARG A 357 0.16 9.40 2.47
C ARG A 357 1.42 8.93 1.74
N PHE A 358 1.33 7.97 0.80
CA PHE A 358 2.54 7.43 0.15
C PHE A 358 3.13 8.40 -0.86
N ALA A 359 2.35 8.87 -1.83
CA ALA A 359 2.86 9.80 -2.85
C ALA A 359 3.17 11.19 -2.26
N GLY A 360 2.26 11.74 -1.45
CA GLY A 360 2.42 13.07 -0.84
C GLY A 360 3.59 13.16 0.17
N GLN A 361 3.98 12.04 0.78
CA GLN A 361 5.10 11.96 1.72
C GLN A 361 6.24 11.10 1.19
N SER A 362 6.34 10.89 -0.13
CA SER A 362 7.31 9.99 -0.75
C SER A 362 8.76 10.26 -0.35
N GLU A 363 9.15 11.54 -0.22
CA GLU A 363 10.48 11.96 0.23
C GLU A 363 10.81 11.45 1.64
N VAL A 364 9.84 11.53 2.55
CA VAL A 364 10.01 11.12 3.95
C VAL A 364 10.09 9.59 4.05
N PHE A 365 9.20 8.87 3.35
CA PHE A 365 9.21 7.41 3.33
C PHE A 365 10.51 6.85 2.73
N LYS A 366 10.96 7.40 1.60
CA LYS A 366 12.22 7.00 0.96
C LYS A 366 13.41 7.25 1.85
N ALA A 367 13.51 8.43 2.44
CA ALA A 367 14.57 8.76 3.37
C ALA A 367 14.58 7.80 4.57
N HIS A 368 13.42 7.53 5.16
CA HIS A 368 13.30 6.63 6.31
C HIS A 368 13.71 5.19 5.95
N ALA A 369 13.24 4.65 4.82
CA ALA A 369 13.64 3.32 4.36
C ALA A 369 15.15 3.24 4.10
N ALA A 370 15.72 4.24 3.43
CA ALA A 370 17.15 4.34 3.17
C ALA A 370 17.99 4.43 4.46
N MET A 371 17.54 5.19 5.44
CA MET A 371 18.20 5.30 6.75
C MET A 371 18.19 3.97 7.51
N ASN A 372 17.10 3.20 7.45
CA ASN A 372 17.04 1.87 8.04
C ASN A 372 18.02 0.89 7.38
N ASP A 373 18.14 0.95 6.04
CA ASP A 373 19.13 0.17 5.29
C ASP A 373 20.58 0.56 5.66
N LEU A 374 20.89 1.86 5.70
CA LEU A 374 22.20 2.36 6.12
C LEU A 374 22.52 2.00 7.58
N ARG A 375 21.51 2.04 8.46
CA ARG A 375 21.68 1.57 9.84
C ARG A 375 22.06 0.12 9.88
N ARG A 376 21.40 -0.76 9.12
CA ARG A 376 21.77 -2.18 8.98
C ARG A 376 23.18 -2.34 8.46
N ALA A 377 23.58 -1.59 7.42
CA ALA A 377 24.95 -1.57 6.91
C ALA A 377 25.96 -1.19 7.99
N SER A 378 25.65 -0.23 8.87
CA SER A 378 26.53 0.21 9.97
C SER A 378 26.80 -0.86 11.03
N TYR A 379 26.03 -1.95 11.06
CA TYR A 379 26.19 -3.09 11.97
C TYR A 379 26.79 -4.34 11.29
N LEU A 380 27.09 -4.27 9.99
CA LEU A 380 27.75 -5.39 9.31
C LEU A 380 29.08 -5.73 9.98
N ARG A 381 29.26 -7.04 10.29
CA ARG A 381 30.48 -7.58 10.90
C ARG A 381 31.33 -8.37 9.94
N ASN A 382 30.76 -8.82 8.82
CA ASN A 382 31.43 -9.64 7.80
C ASN A 382 32.17 -8.82 6.73
N ASP A 383 32.43 -7.53 7.00
CA ASP A 383 33.17 -6.61 6.12
C ASP A 383 34.22 -5.85 6.93
N PRO A 384 35.30 -6.52 7.37
CA PRO A 384 36.30 -5.92 8.25
C PRO A 384 37.02 -4.73 7.63
N ALA A 385 37.21 -4.71 6.30
CA ALA A 385 37.86 -3.62 5.58
C ALA A 385 37.07 -2.31 5.65
N ASN A 386 35.75 -2.39 5.67
CA ASN A 386 34.83 -1.26 5.67
C ASN A 386 34.26 -0.92 7.07
N LEU A 387 34.60 -1.69 8.10
CA LEU A 387 33.98 -1.63 9.43
C LEU A 387 34.03 -0.20 10.04
N ARG A 388 35.15 0.51 9.87
CA ARG A 388 35.33 1.88 10.41
C ARG A 388 34.43 2.88 9.66
N ALA A 389 34.42 2.83 8.33
CA ALA A 389 33.63 3.72 7.50
C ALA A 389 32.10 3.47 7.69
N LEU A 390 31.67 2.19 7.78
CA LEU A 390 30.29 1.84 8.04
C LEU A 390 29.82 2.30 9.44
N ARG A 391 30.64 2.14 10.48
CA ARG A 391 30.32 2.63 11.82
C ARG A 391 30.21 4.14 11.89
N ALA A 392 30.98 4.88 11.06
CA ALA A 392 30.91 6.33 10.99
C ALA A 392 29.56 6.87 10.50
N LEU A 393 28.73 6.04 9.82
CA LEU A 393 27.36 6.39 9.42
C LEU A 393 26.42 6.66 10.60
N ARG A 394 26.68 6.09 11.78
CA ARG A 394 25.73 6.11 12.92
C ARG A 394 25.41 7.52 13.39
N SER A 395 26.44 8.34 13.63
CA SER A 395 26.22 9.69 14.16
C SER A 395 25.49 10.62 13.17
N PRO A 396 25.83 10.66 11.85
CA PRO A 396 25.03 11.40 10.89
C PRO A 396 23.59 10.91 10.76
N LEU A 397 23.36 9.58 10.81
CA LEU A 397 22.00 9.00 10.79
C LEU A 397 21.18 9.47 11.98
N GLU A 398 21.74 9.43 13.19
CA GLU A 398 21.08 9.91 14.41
C GLU A 398 20.66 11.39 14.29
N LYS A 399 21.52 12.23 13.67
CA LYS A 399 21.19 13.64 13.45
C LYS A 399 20.03 13.84 12.47
N ILE A 400 19.95 13.02 11.41
CA ILE A 400 18.85 13.10 10.45
C ILE A 400 17.56 12.57 11.07
N GLU A 401 17.62 11.56 11.95
CA GLU A 401 16.47 11.03 12.68
C GLU A 401 15.75 12.05 13.55
N LEU A 402 16.47 13.03 14.05
CA LEU A 402 15.90 14.11 14.86
C LEU A 402 15.13 15.15 14.03
N ASP A 403 15.10 15.00 12.70
CA ASP A 403 14.36 15.94 11.85
C ASP A 403 12.85 15.83 12.10
N PRO A 404 12.16 16.96 12.35
CA PRO A 404 10.72 16.98 12.60
C PRO A 404 9.88 16.29 11.52
N ALA A 405 10.32 16.32 10.25
CA ALA A 405 9.61 15.67 9.16
C ALA A 405 9.52 14.14 9.31
N LEU A 406 10.48 13.50 10.01
CA LEU A 406 10.48 12.06 10.30
C LEU A 406 9.68 11.70 11.56
N HIS A 407 9.35 12.70 12.38
CA HIS A 407 8.75 12.44 13.68
C HIS A 407 7.40 11.71 13.59
N GLY A 408 6.57 12.08 12.61
CA GLY A 408 5.28 11.41 12.38
C GLY A 408 5.41 9.89 12.10
N LEU A 409 6.43 9.48 11.33
CA LEU A 409 6.69 8.06 11.10
C LEU A 409 7.17 7.36 12.37
N ARG A 410 7.99 8.03 13.18
CA ARG A 410 8.49 7.50 14.45
C ARG A 410 7.35 7.33 15.48
N LEU A 411 6.40 8.26 15.52
CA LEU A 411 5.18 8.13 16.35
C LEU A 411 4.35 6.90 15.94
N LEU A 412 4.22 6.63 14.63
CA LEU A 412 3.56 5.44 14.14
C LEU A 412 4.29 4.16 14.60
N GLU A 413 5.62 4.13 14.64
CA GLU A 413 6.39 3.00 15.19
C GLU A 413 6.07 2.75 16.67
N VAL A 414 5.89 3.83 17.46
CA VAL A 414 5.48 3.70 18.87
C VAL A 414 4.08 3.11 18.98
N ALA A 415 3.12 3.62 18.21
CA ALA A 415 1.74 3.09 18.21
C ALA A 415 1.72 1.60 17.87
N GLN A 416 2.56 1.19 16.94
CA GLN A 416 2.67 -0.20 16.52
C GLN A 416 3.31 -1.10 17.57
N ALA A 417 4.37 -0.63 18.23
CA ALA A 417 5.00 -1.36 19.32
C ALA A 417 4.02 -1.61 20.47
N VAL A 418 3.16 -0.61 20.77
CA VAL A 418 2.06 -0.74 21.75
C VAL A 418 1.03 -1.75 21.24
N ALA A 419 0.58 -1.61 20.01
CA ALA A 419 -0.43 -2.48 19.43
C ALA A 419 0.04 -3.94 19.32
N ALA A 420 1.33 -4.16 19.00
CA ALA A 420 1.95 -5.49 18.94
C ALA A 420 2.25 -6.10 20.33
N GLY A 421 2.03 -5.35 21.43
CA GLY A 421 2.36 -5.80 22.78
C GLY A 421 3.86 -5.85 23.09
N THR A 422 4.72 -5.32 22.20
CA THR A 422 6.17 -5.23 22.41
C THR A 422 6.56 -4.05 23.29
N LEU A 423 5.64 -3.10 23.46
CA LEU A 423 5.72 -1.99 24.40
C LEU A 423 4.49 -2.01 25.31
N ALA A 424 4.64 -2.50 26.54
CA ALA A 424 3.58 -2.49 27.54
C ALA A 424 3.58 -1.14 28.27
N LEU A 425 2.50 -0.38 28.13
CA LEU A 425 2.33 0.94 28.74
C LEU A 425 1.22 0.95 29.78
N PRO A 426 1.34 1.74 30.86
CA PRO A 426 0.23 2.11 31.70
C PRO A 426 -0.86 2.84 30.89
N GLU A 427 -2.11 2.77 31.36
CA GLU A 427 -3.27 3.35 30.67
C GLU A 427 -3.09 4.85 30.40
N SER A 428 -2.48 5.60 31.32
CA SER A 428 -2.19 7.04 31.15
C SER A 428 -1.23 7.33 29.98
N LEU A 429 -0.21 6.49 29.76
CA LEU A 429 0.73 6.63 28.65
C LEU A 429 0.17 6.08 27.34
N LEU A 430 -0.70 5.08 27.40
CA LEU A 430 -1.43 4.57 26.24
C LEU A 430 -2.34 5.66 25.65
N ALA A 431 -3.02 6.43 26.49
CA ALA A 431 -3.82 7.57 26.06
C ALA A 431 -2.98 8.63 25.34
N ASP A 432 -1.76 8.89 25.79
CA ASP A 432 -0.82 9.80 25.14
C ASP A 432 -0.44 9.30 23.72
N VAL A 433 -0.16 8.00 23.56
CA VAL A 433 0.16 7.42 22.25
C VAL A 433 -1.03 7.56 21.29
N LEU A 434 -2.22 7.19 21.72
CA LEU A 434 -3.43 7.30 20.91
C LEU A 434 -3.70 8.75 20.49
N ALA A 435 -3.50 9.71 21.40
CA ALA A 435 -3.72 11.11 21.11
C ALA A 435 -2.73 11.67 20.07
N LEU A 436 -1.44 11.33 20.17
CA LEU A 436 -0.41 11.81 19.24
C LEU A 436 -0.49 11.14 17.87
N THR A 437 -0.95 9.89 17.81
CA THR A 437 -1.01 9.13 16.54
C THR A 437 -2.32 9.31 15.78
N ALA A 438 -3.37 9.82 16.42
CA ALA A 438 -4.65 10.14 15.77
C ALA A 438 -4.59 11.41 14.90
N ALA A 439 -3.56 12.23 15.04
CA ALA A 439 -3.44 13.47 14.29
C ALA A 439 -2.89 13.20 12.87
N PRO A 440 -3.53 13.74 11.82
CA PRO A 440 -3.08 13.57 10.44
C PRO A 440 -1.73 14.24 10.12
N ASP A 441 -1.34 15.25 10.89
CA ASP A 441 -0.05 15.95 10.84
C ASP A 441 0.48 16.13 12.25
N PRO A 442 1.74 15.77 12.56
CA PRO A 442 2.36 16.06 13.84
C PRO A 442 2.30 17.54 14.24
N ARG A 443 2.26 18.45 13.25
CA ARG A 443 2.05 19.89 13.45
C ARG A 443 0.60 20.24 13.76
N SER A 444 -0.37 19.42 13.36
CA SER A 444 -1.81 19.62 13.66
C SER A 444 -2.25 18.98 14.98
N VAL A 445 -1.36 18.28 15.68
CA VAL A 445 -1.61 17.72 17.02
C VAL A 445 -2.04 18.78 18.01
N VAL A 446 -1.65 20.04 17.80
CA VAL A 446 -2.10 21.20 18.56
C VAL A 446 -3.64 21.32 18.61
N GLY A 447 -4.36 20.90 17.57
CA GLY A 447 -5.84 21.00 17.48
C GLY A 447 -6.65 19.85 18.09
N VAL A 448 -6.07 18.67 18.26
CA VAL A 448 -6.83 17.44 18.55
C VAL A 448 -6.95 17.06 20.04
N VAL A 449 -6.01 17.46 20.93
CA VAL A 449 -6.11 17.13 22.38
C VAL A 449 -6.78 18.28 23.14
N ALA A 450 -8.09 18.23 23.30
CA ALA A 450 -8.88 19.25 24.02
C ALA A 450 -8.30 19.60 25.40
N GLY A 451 -8.25 20.90 25.75
CA GLY A 451 -7.79 21.39 27.06
C GLY A 451 -6.29 21.73 27.13
N ARG A 452 -5.65 22.13 26.04
CA ARG A 452 -4.20 22.24 25.89
C ARG A 452 -3.63 23.59 26.22
N SER A 453 -2.62 23.46 27.00
CA SER A 453 -1.74 24.55 27.38
C SER A 453 -0.29 24.09 27.21
N SER A 454 0.61 25.01 27.05
CA SER A 454 2.06 24.79 27.16
C SER A 454 2.42 23.93 28.39
N GLU A 455 1.67 24.07 29.48
CA GLU A 455 1.80 23.28 30.73
C GLU A 455 1.47 21.79 30.52
N ALA A 456 0.42 21.47 29.76
CA ALA A 456 0.04 20.08 29.46
C ALA A 456 1.09 19.38 28.58
N ALA A 457 1.63 20.10 27.59
CA ALA A 457 2.72 19.59 26.74
C ALA A 457 4.00 19.37 27.57
N ALA A 458 4.38 20.33 28.42
CA ALA A 458 5.54 20.17 29.30
C ALA A 458 5.37 19.03 30.31
N ALA A 459 4.15 18.81 30.84
CA ALA A 459 3.84 17.70 31.73
C ALA A 459 3.94 16.35 31.01
N GLY A 460 3.47 16.26 29.72
CA GLY A 460 3.65 15.10 28.87
C GLY A 460 5.12 14.77 28.63
N ALA A 461 5.91 15.77 28.22
CA ALA A 461 7.35 15.60 28.03
C ALA A 461 8.06 15.07 29.30
N LYS A 462 7.70 15.59 30.48
CA LYS A 462 8.26 15.12 31.76
C LYS A 462 7.87 13.68 32.07
N ARG A 463 6.62 13.26 31.82
CA ARG A 463 6.19 11.86 32.03
C ARG A 463 7.00 10.90 31.17
N TRP A 464 7.17 11.23 29.90
CA TRP A 464 7.91 10.38 28.95
C TRP A 464 9.42 10.41 29.20
N ALA A 465 9.99 11.53 29.65
CA ALA A 465 11.37 11.61 30.11
C ALA A 465 11.62 10.70 31.35
N ALA A 466 10.69 10.64 32.28
CA ALA A 466 10.78 9.73 33.44
C ALA A 466 10.75 8.26 33.01
N TRP A 467 9.93 7.93 32.00
CA TRP A 467 9.87 6.56 31.43
C TRP A 467 11.14 6.22 30.64
N GLU A 468 11.67 7.13 29.83
CA GLU A 468 12.92 6.97 29.06
C GLU A 468 14.10 6.64 29.97
N ASN A 469 14.19 7.29 31.13
CA ASN A 469 15.30 7.21 32.07
C ASN A 469 15.13 6.12 33.14
N ASP A 470 14.06 5.32 33.12
CA ASP A 470 13.86 4.22 34.06
C ASP A 470 14.84 3.08 33.74
N PRO A 471 15.78 2.73 34.63
CA PRO A 471 16.82 1.73 34.37
C PRO A 471 16.26 0.31 34.17
N ARG A 472 14.99 0.08 34.47
CA ARG A 472 14.32 -1.21 34.25
C ARG A 472 13.86 -1.41 32.80
N ARG A 473 13.95 -0.35 31.98
CA ARG A 473 13.49 -0.38 30.58
C ARG A 473 14.57 -0.90 29.65
N SER A 474 14.13 -1.65 28.64
CA SER A 474 15.02 -2.07 27.57
C SER A 474 15.45 -0.86 26.71
N PRO A 475 16.60 -0.97 26.01
CA PRO A 475 17.02 0.08 25.07
C PRO A 475 15.98 0.41 23.98
N VAL A 476 15.13 -0.55 23.62
CA VAL A 476 14.04 -0.36 22.65
C VAL A 476 12.92 0.48 23.27
N GLU A 477 12.48 0.14 24.49
CA GLU A 477 11.46 0.91 25.22
C GLU A 477 11.91 2.35 25.47
N SER A 478 13.16 2.56 25.90
CA SER A 478 13.72 3.91 26.12
C SER A 478 13.78 4.72 24.81
N ARG A 479 14.12 4.10 23.68
CA ARG A 479 14.11 4.78 22.38
C ARG A 479 12.69 5.19 21.96
N LEU A 480 11.68 4.33 22.14
CA LEU A 480 10.29 4.65 21.82
C LEU A 480 9.73 5.73 22.74
N ALA A 481 10.09 5.70 24.04
CA ALA A 481 9.73 6.75 24.99
C ALA A 481 10.32 8.11 24.62
N ARG A 482 11.53 8.14 24.10
CA ARG A 482 12.17 9.36 23.58
C ARG A 482 11.37 9.97 22.43
N VAL A 483 10.86 9.16 21.52
CA VAL A 483 10.01 9.64 20.41
C VAL A 483 8.77 10.36 20.95
N MET A 484 8.10 9.78 21.95
CA MET A 484 6.95 10.39 22.59
C MET A 484 7.29 11.70 23.29
N LYS A 485 8.41 11.71 24.02
CA LYS A 485 8.91 12.93 24.67
C LYS A 485 9.14 14.06 23.67
N GLU A 486 9.86 13.78 22.60
CA GLU A 486 10.14 14.73 21.51
C GLU A 486 8.86 15.29 20.89
N GLY A 487 7.82 14.45 20.69
CA GLY A 487 6.51 14.91 20.23
C GLY A 487 5.87 15.94 21.16
N TYR A 488 5.96 15.73 22.45
CA TYR A 488 5.48 16.69 23.44
C TYR A 488 6.35 17.95 23.51
N GLU A 489 7.65 17.86 23.34
CA GLU A 489 8.58 19.00 23.27
C GLU A 489 8.31 19.87 22.02
N MET A 490 8.04 19.25 20.89
CA MET A 490 7.64 19.96 19.66
C MET A 490 6.32 20.72 19.86
N MET A 491 5.30 20.09 20.46
CA MET A 491 4.05 20.77 20.79
C MET A 491 4.28 21.94 21.73
N TRP A 492 5.13 21.77 22.73
CA TRP A 492 5.43 22.84 23.68
C TRP A 492 6.06 24.04 23.00
N SER A 493 7.02 23.84 22.08
CA SER A 493 7.65 24.94 21.33
C SER A 493 6.66 25.68 20.43
N GLU A 494 5.73 24.98 19.78
CA GLU A 494 4.68 25.60 18.96
C GLU A 494 3.72 26.48 19.80
N PHE A 495 3.36 26.04 21.00
CA PHE A 495 2.55 26.87 21.90
C PHE A 495 3.27 28.15 22.35
N ASP A 496 4.60 28.08 22.56
CA ASP A 496 5.41 29.22 22.96
C ASP A 496 5.59 30.22 21.81
N GLU A 497 5.68 29.74 20.55
CA GLU A 497 5.72 30.60 19.35
C GLU A 497 4.38 31.29 19.06
N VAL A 498 3.25 30.63 19.29
CA VAL A 498 1.90 31.22 19.11
C VAL A 498 1.57 32.24 20.23
N ALA A 499 2.19 32.11 21.38
CA ALA A 499 1.97 32.99 22.51
C ALA A 499 2.82 34.30 22.47
N ARG A 500 3.81 34.36 21.56
CA ARG A 500 4.65 35.54 21.29
C ARG A 500 4.11 36.32 20.08
#